data_d3af6c8ab1d70a7bed0e0e2467ad0e63
#
_entry.id   d3af6c8ab1d70a7bed0e0e2467ad0e63
#
_cell.length_a   1.000
_cell.length_b   1.000
_cell.length_c   1.000
_cell.angle_alpha   90.00
_cell.angle_beta   90.00
_cell.angle_gamma   90.00
#
_symmetry.space_group_name_H-M   'P 1'
#
loop_
_entity.id
_entity.type
_entity.pdbx_description
1 polymer ?
#
loop_
_entity_poly.entity_id
_entity_poly.type
_entity_poly.pdbx_seq_one_letter_code
_entity_poly.pdbx_strand_id
1 'polypeptide(L)'
;MTTAVAGKMARGAAEAALPVVVASAPAAMESGEGARSAPPCCEDRRITRSKRALRDALIELMEERGFDGFTVNDLCVRADLNRGTFYNHYHDKEALLAAFEGEIMHDLERFQVQMQDLTVRSLMTYRARKKPLPFLVELFDYLREQGDFLHAVLGPGGDVRFGPRLRDSVCANLVQSILHERYRNDPSPFVGYYVAFFASAYLGVIERWIETGMQESSEEMALIAMRLFFIKPGESIKL
;
A
#
# COMPACT_ATOMS: atom_id res chain seq x y z
N MET A 1 21.55 -45.17 41.60
CA MET A 1 21.72 -46.00 40.41
C MET A 1 21.18 -45.18 39.26
N THR A 2 22.03 -44.42 38.59
CA THR A 2 22.64 -44.72 37.30
C THR A 2 21.58 -44.80 36.20
N THR A 3 21.49 -44.06 35.17
CA THR A 3 22.54 -43.59 34.24
C THR A 3 22.01 -42.50 33.33
N ALA A 4 22.87 -41.54 33.01
CA ALA A 4 22.76 -40.60 31.91
C ALA A 4 22.84 -41.30 30.55
N VAL A 5 22.14 -40.76 29.53
CA VAL A 5 22.56 -40.90 28.14
C VAL A 5 22.44 -39.55 27.45
N ALA A 6 23.59 -39.02 27.13
CA ALA A 6 23.77 -37.90 26.20
C ALA A 6 23.82 -38.42 24.75
N GLY A 7 23.29 -37.69 23.82
CA GLY A 7 23.51 -37.85 22.37
C GLY A 7 22.91 -36.64 21.70
N LYS A 8 23.62 -35.70 21.37
CA LYS A 8 24.58 -35.29 20.32
C LYS A 8 24.01 -35.40 18.90
N MET A 9 24.14 -34.29 18.20
CA MET A 9 24.04 -34.03 16.74
C MET A 9 22.63 -33.77 16.21
N ALA A 10 22.39 -32.78 15.34
CA ALA A 10 23.22 -32.27 14.27
C ALA A 10 22.89 -30.85 13.91
N ARG A 11 23.90 -30.21 13.46
CA ARG A 11 24.04 -28.98 12.69
C ARG A 11 23.25 -29.03 11.37
N GLY A 12 22.78 -27.86 10.92
CA GLY A 12 22.86 -27.55 9.50
C GLY A 12 21.52 -27.25 8.84
N ALA A 13 21.15 -26.00 8.76
CA ALA A 13 20.49 -25.51 7.57
C ALA A 13 21.00 -24.08 7.36
N ALA A 14 21.76 -23.93 6.30
CA ALA A 14 22.44 -22.72 5.89
C ALA A 14 21.45 -21.68 5.39
N GLU A 15 21.65 -20.54 5.87
CA GLU A 15 21.40 -19.21 5.34
C GLU A 15 21.67 -19.16 3.83
N ALA A 16 20.65 -18.88 3.05
CA ALA A 16 20.78 -18.46 1.66
C ALA A 16 20.36 -16.98 1.56
N ALA A 17 21.29 -16.11 1.95
CA ALA A 17 21.23 -14.70 1.62
C ALA A 17 21.56 -14.52 0.14
N LEU A 18 20.62 -13.99 -0.64
CA LEU A 18 20.85 -13.53 -2.00
C LEU A 18 21.66 -12.24 -1.98
N PRO A 19 22.65 -12.05 -2.86
CA PRO A 19 23.49 -10.86 -2.85
C PRO A 19 22.74 -9.65 -3.41
N VAL A 20 22.71 -8.58 -2.62
CA VAL A 20 22.37 -7.25 -3.10
C VAL A 20 23.50 -6.78 -4.02
N VAL A 21 23.20 -6.64 -5.29
CA VAL A 21 24.10 -6.00 -6.25
C VAL A 21 24.05 -4.48 -6.01
N VAL A 22 25.03 -3.98 -5.29
CA VAL A 22 25.28 -2.54 -5.18
C VAL A 22 26.04 -2.10 -6.41
N ALA A 23 25.35 -1.44 -7.34
CA ALA A 23 26.03 -0.75 -8.44
C ALA A 23 26.66 0.54 -7.89
N SER A 24 28.00 0.58 -7.89
CA SER A 24 28.79 1.75 -7.55
C SER A 24 28.63 2.84 -8.61
N ALA A 25 28.21 4.03 -8.17
CA ALA A 25 28.27 5.24 -8.96
C ALA A 25 29.68 5.85 -8.94
N PRO A 26 30.17 6.43 -10.04
CA PRO A 26 31.39 7.24 -10.02
C PRO A 26 31.10 8.66 -9.54
N ALA A 27 32.00 9.16 -8.70
CA ALA A 27 32.03 10.55 -8.26
C ALA A 27 32.31 11.50 -9.41
N ALA A 28 31.56 12.59 -9.49
CA ALA A 28 31.94 13.78 -10.27
C ALA A 28 31.36 15.06 -9.68
N MET A 29 32.20 15.89 -9.27
CA MET A 29 32.42 17.34 -9.36
C MET A 29 31.20 18.26 -9.46
N GLU A 30 31.27 19.22 -8.55
CA GLU A 30 30.46 20.43 -8.38
C GLU A 30 30.44 21.32 -9.63
N SER A 31 29.28 21.92 -9.87
CA SER A 31 29.14 23.39 -9.98
C SER A 31 27.70 23.75 -10.41
N GLY A 32 27.17 24.64 -9.71
CA GLY A 32 26.07 25.56 -9.69
C GLY A 32 25.08 25.71 -10.85
N GLU A 33 23.99 26.33 -10.44
CA GLU A 33 22.93 26.99 -11.21
C GLU A 33 21.70 26.18 -11.58
N GLY A 34 20.63 26.61 -10.96
CA GLY A 34 19.20 26.59 -11.36
C GLY A 34 18.78 25.64 -12.49
N ALA A 35 18.63 24.36 -12.21
CA ALA A 35 17.98 23.45 -13.15
C ALA A 35 16.45 23.64 -13.11
N ARG A 36 15.96 24.53 -14.00
CA ARG A 36 14.58 24.44 -14.47
C ARG A 36 14.42 23.04 -15.09
N SER A 37 13.52 22.23 -14.55
CA SER A 37 13.22 20.92 -15.12
C SER A 37 12.91 21.07 -16.60
N ALA A 38 13.69 20.44 -17.45
CA ALA A 38 13.44 20.39 -18.88
C ALA A 38 12.03 19.82 -19.11
N PRO A 39 11.26 20.34 -20.08
CA PRO A 39 9.95 19.76 -20.39
C PRO A 39 10.16 18.30 -20.81
N PRO A 40 9.28 17.36 -20.38
CA PRO A 40 9.40 15.95 -20.72
C PRO A 40 9.49 15.80 -22.25
N CYS A 41 10.44 14.99 -22.69
CA CYS A 41 10.67 14.74 -24.10
C CYS A 41 9.41 14.09 -24.72
N CYS A 42 9.25 14.18 -26.05
CA CYS A 42 8.04 13.65 -26.73
C CYS A 42 7.83 12.15 -26.49
N GLU A 43 8.89 11.41 -26.24
CA GLU A 43 8.88 9.99 -25.92
C GLU A 43 8.28 9.71 -24.55
N ASP A 44 8.63 10.51 -23.52
CA ASP A 44 8.07 10.41 -22.17
C ASP A 44 6.55 10.67 -22.16
N ARG A 45 6.08 11.63 -22.95
CA ARG A 45 4.64 11.93 -23.07
C ARG A 45 3.87 10.79 -23.73
N ARG A 46 4.45 10.13 -24.72
CA ARG A 46 3.84 9.00 -25.42
C ARG A 46 3.74 7.80 -24.47
N ILE A 47 4.80 7.49 -23.74
CA ILE A 47 4.84 6.42 -22.75
C ILE A 47 3.80 6.66 -21.65
N THR A 48 3.77 7.86 -21.07
CA THR A 48 2.79 8.23 -20.03
C THR A 48 1.35 8.11 -20.51
N ARG A 49 1.07 8.56 -21.76
CA ARG A 49 -0.27 8.42 -22.35
C ARG A 49 -0.68 6.96 -22.54
N SER A 50 0.23 6.13 -23.06
CA SER A 50 -0.02 4.70 -23.27
C SER A 50 -0.26 3.97 -21.95
N LYS A 51 0.53 4.30 -20.92
CA LYS A 51 0.40 3.75 -19.57
C LYS A 51 -0.95 4.10 -18.97
N ARG A 52 -1.39 5.37 -19.09
CA ARG A 52 -2.71 5.78 -18.61
C ARG A 52 -3.83 5.05 -19.34
N ALA A 53 -3.79 4.97 -20.67
CA ALA A 53 -4.79 4.25 -21.45
C ALA A 53 -4.87 2.76 -21.07
N LEU A 54 -3.73 2.11 -20.80
CA LEU A 54 -3.70 0.73 -20.32
C LEU A 54 -4.29 0.58 -18.92
N ARG A 55 -4.05 1.56 -18.04
CA ARG A 55 -4.64 1.56 -16.70
C ARG A 55 -6.15 1.69 -16.73
N ASP A 56 -6.65 2.66 -17.50
CA ASP A 56 -8.09 2.89 -17.64
C ASP A 56 -8.78 1.64 -18.24
N ALA A 57 -8.20 1.06 -19.29
CA ALA A 57 -8.70 -0.18 -19.90
C ALA A 57 -8.65 -1.38 -18.94
N LEU A 58 -7.63 -1.48 -18.11
CA LEU A 58 -7.49 -2.53 -17.09
C LEU A 58 -8.61 -2.44 -16.06
N ILE A 59 -8.86 -1.24 -15.52
CA ILE A 59 -9.92 -0.98 -14.55
C ILE A 59 -11.28 -1.37 -15.13
N GLU A 60 -11.63 -0.85 -16.31
CA GLU A 60 -12.90 -1.14 -16.96
C GLU A 60 -13.12 -2.64 -17.21
N LEU A 61 -12.09 -3.34 -17.69
CA LEU A 61 -12.20 -4.79 -17.97
C LEU A 61 -12.27 -5.62 -16.69
N MET A 62 -11.56 -5.22 -15.63
CA MET A 62 -11.66 -5.88 -14.33
C MET A 62 -13.05 -5.74 -13.73
N GLU A 63 -13.67 -4.57 -13.83
CA GLU A 63 -15.04 -4.33 -13.34
C GLU A 63 -16.09 -5.07 -14.17
N GLU A 64 -15.93 -5.12 -15.50
CA GLU A 64 -16.87 -5.79 -16.40
C GLU A 64 -16.83 -7.32 -16.30
N ARG A 65 -15.64 -7.91 -16.14
CA ARG A 65 -15.41 -9.35 -16.37
C ARG A 65 -14.55 -10.04 -15.33
N GLY A 66 -14.01 -9.29 -14.37
CA GLY A 66 -12.97 -9.76 -13.47
C GLY A 66 -11.62 -9.94 -14.16
N PHE A 67 -10.55 -10.03 -13.39
CA PHE A 67 -9.19 -10.09 -13.91
C PHE A 67 -8.95 -11.30 -14.83
N ASP A 68 -9.57 -12.44 -14.57
CA ASP A 68 -9.44 -13.65 -15.40
C ASP A 68 -10.32 -13.64 -16.66
N GLY A 69 -11.27 -12.69 -16.75
CA GLY A 69 -12.29 -12.66 -17.81
C GLY A 69 -11.87 -11.98 -19.12
N PHE A 70 -10.63 -11.50 -19.25
CA PHE A 70 -10.14 -10.82 -20.45
C PHE A 70 -8.70 -11.19 -20.80
N THR A 71 -8.31 -10.88 -22.03
CA THR A 71 -6.97 -11.15 -22.57
C THR A 71 -6.18 -9.86 -22.79
N VAL A 72 -4.86 -9.98 -23.04
CA VAL A 72 -4.02 -8.86 -23.48
C VAL A 72 -4.57 -8.23 -24.78
N ASN A 73 -5.19 -9.04 -25.64
CA ASN A 73 -5.81 -8.50 -26.87
C ASN A 73 -6.98 -7.57 -26.53
N ASP A 74 -7.84 -7.96 -25.59
CA ASP A 74 -8.98 -7.14 -25.15
C ASP A 74 -8.49 -5.82 -24.52
N LEU A 75 -7.43 -5.89 -23.70
CA LEU A 75 -6.75 -4.71 -23.16
C LEU A 75 -6.26 -3.75 -24.25
N CYS A 76 -5.53 -4.28 -25.23
CA CYS A 76 -4.99 -3.46 -26.32
C CYS A 76 -6.08 -2.81 -27.16
N VAL A 77 -7.16 -3.55 -27.44
CA VAL A 77 -8.33 -3.02 -28.17
C VAL A 77 -9.01 -1.91 -27.36
N ARG A 78 -9.24 -2.13 -26.07
CA ARG A 78 -9.90 -1.17 -25.18
C ARG A 78 -9.05 0.10 -25.01
N ALA A 79 -7.73 -0.05 -24.88
CA ALA A 79 -6.77 1.05 -24.73
C ALA A 79 -6.43 1.76 -26.05
N ASP A 80 -6.94 1.31 -27.18
CA ASP A 80 -6.56 1.79 -28.53
C ASP A 80 -5.04 1.75 -28.75
N LEU A 81 -4.40 0.63 -28.38
CA LEU A 81 -2.97 0.42 -28.49
C LEU A 81 -2.62 -0.81 -29.31
N ASN A 82 -1.50 -0.73 -30.03
CA ASN A 82 -0.94 -1.91 -30.70
C ASN A 82 -0.35 -2.89 -29.69
N ARG A 83 -0.55 -4.20 -29.90
CA ARG A 83 0.03 -5.27 -29.08
C ARG A 83 1.55 -5.17 -28.96
N GLY A 84 2.26 -4.72 -30.01
CA GLY A 84 3.69 -4.47 -29.96
C GLY A 84 4.05 -3.40 -28.92
N THR A 85 3.24 -2.34 -28.79
CA THR A 85 3.44 -1.32 -27.77
C THR A 85 3.24 -1.89 -26.35
N PHE A 86 2.26 -2.77 -26.17
CA PHE A 86 2.06 -3.45 -24.89
C PHE A 86 3.27 -4.32 -24.53
N TYR A 87 3.71 -5.21 -25.43
CA TYR A 87 4.81 -6.15 -25.17
C TYR A 87 6.19 -5.49 -25.07
N ASN A 88 6.34 -4.23 -25.49
CA ASN A 88 7.55 -3.44 -25.22
C ASN A 88 7.71 -3.07 -23.74
N HIS A 89 6.61 -3.07 -22.96
CA HIS A 89 6.60 -2.61 -21.57
C HIS A 89 6.21 -3.72 -20.59
N TYR A 90 5.32 -4.63 -20.99
CA TYR A 90 4.75 -5.65 -20.10
C TYR A 90 4.73 -7.01 -20.78
N HIS A 91 5.15 -8.03 -20.06
CA HIS A 91 5.22 -9.39 -20.56
C HIS A 91 3.83 -10.02 -20.73
N ASP A 92 2.94 -9.78 -19.79
CA ASP A 92 1.56 -10.26 -19.72
C ASP A 92 0.68 -9.29 -18.94
N LYS A 93 -0.61 -9.60 -18.77
CA LYS A 93 -1.55 -8.77 -18.01
C LYS A 93 -1.24 -8.79 -16.50
N GLU A 94 -0.69 -9.87 -16.00
CA GLU A 94 -0.22 -10.05 -14.64
C GLU A 94 0.92 -9.08 -14.31
N ALA A 95 1.89 -8.93 -15.23
CA ALA A 95 2.98 -7.97 -15.10
C ALA A 95 2.48 -6.52 -15.15
N LEU A 96 1.46 -6.24 -15.97
CA LEU A 96 0.81 -4.92 -16.00
C LEU A 96 0.13 -4.60 -14.66
N LEU A 97 -0.69 -5.52 -14.14
CA LEU A 97 -1.36 -5.34 -12.85
C LEU A 97 -0.34 -5.16 -11.73
N ALA A 98 0.67 -6.04 -11.65
CA ALA A 98 1.73 -5.96 -10.64
C ALA A 98 2.52 -4.64 -10.69
N ALA A 99 2.70 -4.05 -11.89
CA ALA A 99 3.34 -2.75 -12.03
C ALA A 99 2.50 -1.64 -11.39
N PHE A 100 1.19 -1.59 -11.64
CA PHE A 100 0.30 -0.58 -11.04
C PHE A 100 0.12 -0.78 -9.54
N GLU A 101 -0.01 -2.01 -9.07
CA GLU A 101 -0.02 -2.33 -7.64
C GLU A 101 1.29 -1.88 -6.97
N GLY A 102 2.42 -2.16 -7.62
CA GLY A 102 3.74 -1.76 -7.15
C GLY A 102 3.90 -0.24 -7.03
N GLU A 103 3.35 0.53 -7.96
CA GLU A 103 3.34 1.99 -7.90
C GLU A 103 2.56 2.51 -6.69
N ILE A 104 1.36 1.96 -6.46
CA ILE A 104 0.57 2.32 -5.28
C ILE A 104 1.31 1.97 -3.99
N MET A 105 1.88 0.77 -3.90
CA MET A 105 2.64 0.36 -2.72
C MET A 105 3.85 1.25 -2.48
N HIS A 106 4.58 1.62 -3.55
CA HIS A 106 5.71 2.55 -3.47
C HIS A 106 5.28 3.96 -3.02
N ASP A 107 4.19 4.48 -3.58
CA ASP A 107 3.65 5.78 -3.18
C ASP A 107 3.20 5.78 -1.70
N LEU A 108 2.68 4.65 -1.21
CA LEU A 108 2.28 4.49 0.18
C LEU A 108 3.47 4.43 1.15
N GLU A 109 4.69 4.09 0.69
CA GLU A 109 5.90 4.09 1.53
C GLU A 109 6.21 5.48 2.11
N ARG A 110 5.90 6.56 1.38
CA ARG A 110 6.09 7.93 1.87
C ARG A 110 5.31 8.21 3.16
N PHE A 111 4.14 7.61 3.33
CA PHE A 111 3.33 7.76 4.53
C PHE A 111 3.90 6.98 5.72
N GLN A 112 4.67 5.91 5.48
CA GLN A 112 5.33 5.16 6.55
C GLN A 112 6.33 6.01 7.32
N VAL A 113 7.05 6.89 6.63
CA VAL A 113 8.00 7.83 7.28
C VAL A 113 7.25 8.78 8.22
N GLN A 114 6.13 9.34 7.78
CA GLN A 114 5.29 10.22 8.60
C GLN A 114 4.64 9.49 9.78
N MET A 115 4.35 8.20 9.61
CA MET A 115 3.81 7.35 10.69
C MET A 115 4.83 7.10 11.81
N GLN A 116 6.14 7.06 11.53
CA GLN A 116 7.18 6.81 12.54
C GLN A 116 7.23 7.90 13.62
N ASP A 117 6.87 9.13 13.26
CA ASP A 117 6.83 10.27 14.18
C ASP A 117 5.52 10.36 14.98
N LEU A 118 4.57 9.45 14.70
CA LEU A 118 3.28 9.44 15.37
C LEU A 118 3.41 8.93 16.80
N THR A 119 2.90 9.70 17.75
CA THR A 119 2.84 9.30 19.16
C THR A 119 1.40 9.28 19.67
N VAL A 120 1.12 8.45 20.68
CA VAL A 120 -0.18 8.45 21.35
C VAL A 120 -0.53 9.85 21.86
N ARG A 121 0.47 10.62 22.31
CA ARG A 121 0.29 11.98 22.79
C ARG A 121 -0.18 12.94 21.68
N SER A 122 0.43 12.87 20.48
CA SER A 122 0.00 13.66 19.33
C SER A 122 -1.43 13.30 18.93
N LEU A 123 -1.72 12.00 18.83
CA LEU A 123 -3.05 11.50 18.50
C LEU A 123 -4.13 12.00 19.50
N MET A 124 -3.84 11.94 20.81
CA MET A 124 -4.74 12.47 21.85
C MET A 124 -4.94 13.98 21.74
N THR A 125 -3.89 14.73 21.38
CA THR A 125 -3.97 16.19 21.20
C THR A 125 -4.87 16.56 20.03
N TYR A 126 -4.72 15.90 18.87
CA TYR A 126 -5.59 16.12 17.72
C TYR A 126 -7.03 15.72 18.00
N ARG A 127 -7.23 14.56 18.67
CA ARG A 127 -8.56 14.13 19.13
C ARG A 127 -9.23 15.17 20.04
N ALA A 128 -8.53 15.69 21.03
CA ALA A 128 -9.08 16.71 21.96
C ALA A 128 -9.47 17.99 21.22
N ARG A 129 -8.76 18.36 20.18
CA ARG A 129 -9.04 19.51 19.32
C ARG A 129 -10.10 19.23 18.24
N LYS A 130 -10.57 18.00 18.11
CA LYS A 130 -11.49 17.53 17.05
C LYS A 130 -10.95 17.86 15.65
N LYS A 131 -9.64 17.75 15.47
CA LYS A 131 -8.98 17.99 14.18
C LYS A 131 -8.40 16.67 13.66
N PRO A 132 -8.47 16.41 12.34
CA PRO A 132 -7.82 15.25 11.75
C PRO A 132 -6.31 15.40 11.81
N LEU A 133 -5.59 14.26 11.82
CA LEU A 133 -4.14 14.23 11.62
C LEU A 133 -3.84 14.54 10.15
N PRO A 134 -2.97 15.54 9.84
CA PRO A 134 -2.72 15.96 8.47
C PRO A 134 -2.29 14.81 7.55
N PHE A 135 -1.38 13.94 8.00
CA PHE A 135 -0.92 12.83 7.18
C PHE A 135 -2.03 11.79 6.88
N LEU A 136 -3.03 11.62 7.77
CA LEU A 136 -4.19 10.77 7.47
C LEU A 136 -5.07 11.41 6.41
N VAL A 137 -5.24 12.72 6.42
CA VAL A 137 -5.97 13.42 5.36
C VAL A 137 -5.26 13.21 4.02
N GLU A 138 -3.94 13.46 3.96
CA GLU A 138 -3.13 13.20 2.76
C GLU A 138 -3.19 11.75 2.29
N LEU A 139 -3.19 10.78 3.23
CA LEU A 139 -3.34 9.37 2.90
C LEU A 139 -4.72 9.07 2.28
N PHE A 140 -5.80 9.59 2.86
CA PHE A 140 -7.15 9.39 2.31
C PHE A 140 -7.36 10.16 1.01
N ASP A 141 -6.74 11.33 0.81
CA ASP A 141 -6.71 12.02 -0.48
C ASP A 141 -6.04 11.16 -1.55
N TYR A 142 -4.87 10.62 -1.25
CA TYR A 142 -4.17 9.71 -2.15
C TYR A 142 -5.00 8.45 -2.48
N LEU A 143 -5.60 7.80 -1.48
CA LEU A 143 -6.46 6.64 -1.71
C LEU A 143 -7.68 7.00 -2.58
N ARG A 144 -8.23 8.19 -2.42
CA ARG A 144 -9.33 8.70 -3.25
C ARG A 144 -8.89 8.92 -4.70
N GLU A 145 -7.70 9.50 -4.92
CA GLU A 145 -7.13 9.66 -6.26
C GLU A 145 -6.93 8.32 -6.98
N GLN A 146 -6.66 7.25 -6.22
CA GLN A 146 -6.51 5.89 -6.72
C GLN A 146 -7.81 5.08 -6.69
N GLY A 147 -8.93 5.69 -6.34
CA GLY A 147 -10.19 5.04 -5.99
C GLY A 147 -10.70 4.04 -7.03
N ASP A 148 -10.73 4.42 -8.30
CA ASP A 148 -11.21 3.53 -9.38
C ASP A 148 -10.36 2.26 -9.49
N PHE A 149 -9.03 2.40 -9.41
CA PHE A 149 -8.13 1.25 -9.44
C PHE A 149 -8.28 0.38 -8.18
N LEU A 150 -8.36 1.02 -7.01
CA LEU A 150 -8.52 0.30 -5.73
C LEU A 150 -9.87 -0.43 -5.69
N HIS A 151 -10.94 0.16 -6.24
CA HIS A 151 -12.24 -0.49 -6.36
C HIS A 151 -12.15 -1.75 -7.23
N ALA A 152 -11.51 -1.66 -8.39
CA ALA A 152 -11.35 -2.79 -9.29
C ALA A 152 -10.47 -3.90 -8.70
N VAL A 153 -9.33 -3.55 -8.05
CA VAL A 153 -8.36 -4.53 -7.56
C VAL A 153 -8.74 -5.17 -6.23
N LEU A 154 -9.43 -4.44 -5.34
CA LEU A 154 -9.91 -4.96 -4.06
C LEU A 154 -11.30 -5.62 -4.19
N GLY A 155 -12.00 -5.38 -5.30
CA GLY A 155 -13.31 -5.95 -5.57
C GLY A 155 -13.27 -7.46 -5.86
N PRO A 156 -14.46 -8.09 -5.99
CA PRO A 156 -14.57 -9.56 -6.13
C PRO A 156 -13.87 -10.14 -7.37
N GLY A 157 -13.64 -9.31 -8.39
CA GLY A 157 -12.94 -9.70 -9.63
C GLY A 157 -11.47 -9.31 -9.66
N GLY A 158 -10.92 -8.75 -8.57
CA GLY A 158 -9.55 -8.23 -8.50
C GLY A 158 -8.49 -9.23 -8.07
N ASP A 159 -7.33 -8.75 -7.62
CA ASP A 159 -6.26 -9.61 -7.06
C ASP A 159 -6.47 -9.82 -5.55
N VAL A 160 -6.84 -11.03 -5.18
CA VAL A 160 -7.03 -11.44 -3.79
C VAL A 160 -5.78 -11.26 -2.90
N ARG A 161 -4.60 -11.08 -3.50
CA ARG A 161 -3.33 -10.90 -2.78
C ARG A 161 -3.05 -9.44 -2.45
N PHE A 162 -3.68 -8.49 -3.16
CA PHE A 162 -3.41 -7.07 -2.98
C PHE A 162 -3.89 -6.55 -1.63
N GLY A 163 -5.11 -6.90 -1.21
CA GLY A 163 -5.67 -6.52 0.08
C GLY A 163 -4.79 -6.92 1.28
N PRO A 164 -4.34 -8.19 1.40
CA PRO A 164 -3.36 -8.59 2.39
C PRO A 164 -2.04 -7.81 2.36
N ARG A 165 -1.50 -7.51 1.17
CA ARG A 165 -0.28 -6.68 1.04
C ARG A 165 -0.49 -5.26 1.54
N LEU A 166 -1.62 -4.65 1.18
CA LEU A 166 -1.99 -3.32 1.65
C LEU A 166 -2.16 -3.28 3.17
N ARG A 167 -2.84 -4.29 3.75
CA ARG A 167 -2.98 -4.44 5.20
C ARG A 167 -1.62 -4.51 5.89
N ASP A 168 -0.72 -5.36 5.42
CA ASP A 168 0.55 -5.63 6.09
C ASP A 168 1.53 -4.46 5.92
N SER A 169 1.50 -3.76 4.79
CA SER A 169 2.38 -2.62 4.54
C SER A 169 1.88 -1.33 5.19
N VAL A 170 0.61 -0.99 5.06
CA VAL A 170 0.08 0.31 5.50
C VAL A 170 -0.57 0.22 6.86
N CYS A 171 -1.58 -0.65 6.99
CA CYS A 171 -2.39 -0.70 8.20
C CYS A 171 -1.60 -1.23 9.40
N ALA A 172 -0.77 -2.26 9.22
CA ALA A 172 0.04 -2.80 10.30
C ALA A 172 1.09 -1.79 10.79
N ASN A 173 1.73 -1.06 9.87
CA ASN A 173 2.69 -0.02 10.23
C ASN A 173 2.03 1.14 10.98
N LEU A 174 0.83 1.56 10.57
CA LEU A 174 0.06 2.57 11.30
C LEU A 174 -0.23 2.13 12.74
N VAL A 175 -0.75 0.91 12.91
CA VAL A 175 -1.06 0.36 14.23
C VAL A 175 0.19 0.26 15.09
N GLN A 176 1.29 -0.24 14.52
CA GLN A 176 2.56 -0.41 15.22
C GLN A 176 3.19 0.92 15.63
N SER A 177 3.04 1.98 14.83
CA SER A 177 3.50 3.33 15.15
C SER A 177 2.79 3.93 16.38
N ILE A 178 1.52 3.60 16.56
CA ILE A 178 0.68 4.09 17.67
C ILE A 178 0.91 3.28 18.95
N LEU A 179 1.45 2.05 18.85
CA LEU A 179 1.77 1.27 20.04
C LEU A 179 2.76 2.00 20.93
N HIS A 180 2.52 1.93 22.24
CA HIS A 180 3.46 2.47 23.22
C HIS A 180 4.84 1.84 23.00
N GLU A 181 5.89 2.63 23.12
CA GLU A 181 7.29 2.26 22.87
C GLU A 181 7.69 0.92 23.53
N ARG A 182 7.15 0.66 24.72
CA ARG A 182 7.32 -0.59 25.46
C ARG A 182 6.87 -1.83 24.69
N TYR A 183 5.85 -1.71 23.84
CA TYR A 183 5.24 -2.85 23.12
C TYR A 183 5.68 -2.95 21.67
N ARG A 184 6.37 -1.95 21.11
CA ARG A 184 6.81 -1.96 19.70
C ARG A 184 7.73 -3.14 19.38
N ASN A 185 8.57 -3.53 20.33
CA ASN A 185 9.54 -4.62 20.20
C ASN A 185 9.22 -5.79 21.15
N ASP A 186 8.00 -5.85 21.68
CA ASP A 186 7.56 -6.93 22.56
C ASP A 186 7.29 -8.20 21.71
N PRO A 187 8.04 -9.29 21.91
CA PRO A 187 7.83 -10.53 21.15
C PRO A 187 6.60 -11.31 21.60
N SER A 188 5.79 -10.74 22.51
CA SER A 188 4.62 -11.43 23.02
C SER A 188 3.61 -11.69 21.89
N PRO A 189 3.04 -12.91 21.80
CA PRO A 189 2.04 -13.24 20.79
C PRO A 189 0.83 -12.31 20.80
N PHE A 190 0.50 -11.73 21.96
CA PHE A 190 -0.60 -10.80 22.12
C PHE A 190 -0.43 -9.54 21.26
N VAL A 191 0.77 -8.97 21.19
CA VAL A 191 1.06 -7.79 20.37
C VAL A 191 0.85 -8.09 18.90
N GLY A 192 1.29 -9.27 18.43
CA GLY A 192 1.06 -9.72 17.06
C GLY A 192 -0.44 -9.81 16.72
N TYR A 193 -1.24 -10.42 17.60
CA TYR A 193 -2.69 -10.50 17.42
C TYR A 193 -3.36 -9.12 17.46
N TYR A 194 -2.91 -8.24 18.34
CA TYR A 194 -3.41 -6.87 18.44
C TYR A 194 -3.19 -6.11 17.13
N VAL A 195 -1.96 -6.14 16.59
CA VAL A 195 -1.61 -5.49 15.32
C VAL A 195 -2.45 -6.07 14.18
N ALA A 196 -2.53 -7.40 14.08
CA ALA A 196 -3.30 -8.07 13.03
C ALA A 196 -4.80 -7.71 13.08
N PHE A 197 -5.39 -7.65 14.29
CA PHE A 197 -6.79 -7.27 14.48
C PHE A 197 -7.06 -5.84 13.98
N PHE A 198 -6.29 -4.86 14.45
CA PHE A 198 -6.50 -3.47 14.05
C PHE A 198 -6.13 -3.22 12.60
N ALA A 199 -5.07 -3.83 12.08
CA ALA A 199 -4.69 -3.72 10.68
C ALA A 199 -5.81 -4.23 9.75
N SER A 200 -6.41 -5.38 10.09
CA SER A 200 -7.55 -5.93 9.34
C SER A 200 -8.80 -5.04 9.46
N ALA A 201 -9.04 -4.47 10.63
CA ALA A 201 -10.14 -3.53 10.82
C ALA A 201 -9.98 -2.27 9.97
N TYR A 202 -8.76 -1.70 9.91
CA TYR A 202 -8.49 -0.53 9.07
C TYR A 202 -8.60 -0.84 7.58
N LEU A 203 -8.12 -2.00 7.12
CA LEU A 203 -8.34 -2.42 5.74
C LEU A 203 -9.83 -2.49 5.43
N GLY A 204 -10.64 -3.13 6.29
CA GLY A 204 -12.09 -3.22 6.11
C GLY A 204 -12.80 -1.85 6.09
N VAL A 205 -12.28 -0.85 6.82
CA VAL A 205 -12.79 0.53 6.75
C VAL A 205 -12.49 1.15 5.37
N ILE A 206 -11.28 0.96 4.86
CA ILE A 206 -10.88 1.46 3.53
C ILE A 206 -11.72 0.78 2.44
N GLU A 207 -11.84 -0.55 2.47
CA GLU A 207 -12.65 -1.33 1.53
C GLU A 207 -14.10 -0.84 1.55
N ARG A 208 -14.70 -0.70 2.73
CA ARG A 208 -16.07 -0.21 2.86
C ARG A 208 -16.26 1.20 2.31
N TRP A 209 -15.32 2.10 2.56
CA TRP A 209 -15.36 3.46 2.03
C TRP A 209 -15.31 3.48 0.50
N ILE A 210 -14.45 2.66 -0.11
CA ILE A 210 -14.33 2.49 -1.57
C ILE A 210 -15.64 1.91 -2.13
N GLU A 211 -16.17 0.82 -1.55
CA GLU A 211 -17.42 0.17 -1.95
C GLU A 211 -18.62 1.12 -1.94
N THR A 212 -18.67 2.05 -0.98
CA THR A 212 -19.75 3.04 -0.86
C THR A 212 -19.56 4.26 -1.76
N GLY A 213 -18.55 4.25 -2.63
CA GLY A 213 -18.28 5.33 -3.57
C GLY A 213 -17.59 6.54 -2.93
N MET A 214 -16.86 6.33 -1.82
CA MET A 214 -16.03 7.35 -1.14
C MET A 214 -16.80 8.64 -0.85
N GLN A 215 -18.00 8.52 -0.29
CA GLN A 215 -18.91 9.65 -0.05
C GLN A 215 -18.37 10.61 1.02
N GLU A 216 -17.75 10.07 2.07
CA GLU A 216 -17.12 10.87 3.11
C GLU A 216 -15.85 11.53 2.58
N SER A 217 -15.61 12.78 2.94
CA SER A 217 -14.37 13.50 2.61
C SER A 217 -13.14 12.85 3.27
N SER A 218 -11.97 13.13 2.75
CA SER A 218 -10.71 12.63 3.33
C SER A 218 -10.50 13.09 4.78
N GLU A 219 -10.96 14.30 5.10
CA GLU A 219 -10.93 14.84 6.46
C GLU A 219 -11.88 14.06 7.39
N GLU A 220 -13.10 13.75 6.93
CA GLU A 220 -14.05 12.93 7.67
C GLU A 220 -13.53 11.52 7.88
N MET A 221 -12.95 10.90 6.85
CA MET A 221 -12.34 9.57 6.96
C MET A 221 -11.17 9.55 7.94
N ALA A 222 -10.33 10.58 7.94
CA ALA A 222 -9.25 10.72 8.91
C ALA A 222 -9.78 10.82 10.35
N LEU A 223 -10.88 11.56 10.58
CA LEU A 223 -11.53 11.62 11.88
C LEU A 223 -12.18 10.28 12.28
N ILE A 224 -12.80 9.58 11.34
CA ILE A 224 -13.38 8.25 11.56
C ILE A 224 -12.27 7.27 11.96
N ALA A 225 -11.16 7.22 11.21
CA ALA A 225 -10.04 6.35 11.50
C ALA A 225 -9.46 6.61 12.90
N MET A 226 -9.23 7.88 13.25
CA MET A 226 -8.78 8.27 14.59
C MET A 226 -9.77 7.86 15.68
N ARG A 227 -11.07 7.98 15.43
CA ARG A 227 -12.12 7.64 16.40
C ARG A 227 -12.21 6.13 16.62
N LEU A 228 -12.16 5.35 15.56
CA LEU A 228 -12.23 3.89 15.63
C LEU A 228 -11.10 3.29 16.48
N PHE A 229 -9.94 3.92 16.51
CA PHE A 229 -8.83 3.48 17.35
C PHE A 229 -9.15 3.55 18.87
N PHE A 230 -10.04 4.46 19.28
CA PHE A 230 -10.39 4.71 20.69
C PHE A 230 -11.77 4.23 21.09
N ILE A 231 -12.52 3.62 20.17
CA ILE A 231 -13.87 3.14 20.48
C ILE A 231 -13.81 1.99 21.50
N LYS A 232 -14.64 2.08 22.53
CA LYS A 232 -14.77 1.01 23.50
C LYS A 232 -16.03 0.21 23.20
N PRO A 233 -15.99 -1.14 23.35
CA PRO A 233 -17.19 -1.95 23.26
C PRO A 233 -18.28 -1.43 24.20
N GLY A 234 -19.48 -1.22 23.68
CA GLY A 234 -20.63 -0.69 24.45
C GLY A 234 -20.70 0.84 24.57
N GLU A 235 -19.75 1.59 23.99
CA GLU A 235 -19.85 3.04 23.89
C GLU A 235 -20.91 3.43 22.85
N SER A 236 -21.78 4.41 23.21
CA SER A 236 -22.77 4.92 22.25
C SER A 236 -22.07 5.69 21.14
N ILE A 237 -22.27 5.24 19.89
CA ILE A 237 -21.75 5.91 18.71
C ILE A 237 -22.66 7.11 18.41
N LYS A 238 -22.21 8.31 18.78
CA LYS A 238 -22.78 9.56 18.28
C LYS A 238 -21.90 10.03 17.13
N LEU A 239 -22.47 10.06 15.94
CA LEU A 239 -21.85 10.64 14.75
C LEU A 239 -21.80 12.15 14.87
#